data_41f13267d47676443ac111a5a8a54105
#
_entry.id   41f13267d47676443ac111a5a8a54105
#
_cell.length_a   1.000
_cell.length_b   1.000
_cell.length_c   1.000
_cell.angle_alpha   90.00
_cell.angle_beta   90.00
_cell.angle_gamma   90.00
#
_symmetry.space_group_name_H-M   'P 1'
#
loop_
_entity.id
_entity.type
_entity.pdbx_description
1 polymer ?
#
loop_
_entity_poly.entity_id
_entity_poly.type
_entity_poly.pdbx_seq_one_letter_code
_entity_poly.pdbx_strand_id
1 'polypeptide(L)'
;MKFTAMFGAVVLIAAMAWADMTVVQNVESSLTSAKPTTITMTMLIKGQKAKIDFKPEPRSSLIDLQAGKISLIDHTTQQVMVMSLDQMKQAMEMAGKAMLGKKGKMSIKKTENIKTIKGFKCREYKLVSADPGGMQMSCWMAEDVDAKEMEPFRLFAMDVAKILGQEMLTQMKGMMIAMDSTMKSQGKEVKNRLEVQSISRAAIADSVFVIPVGYKSLEMPAMPLPNSAPPVK
;
A
#
# COMPACT_ATOMS: atom_id res chain seq x y z
N MET A 1 -50.49 -37.38 29.14
CA MET A 1 -49.24 -36.60 29.24
C MET A 1 -48.65 -36.46 27.86
N LYS A 2 -48.72 -35.27 27.21
CA LYS A 2 -48.17 -35.03 25.87
C LYS A 2 -46.87 -34.24 26.04
N PHE A 3 -45.75 -34.87 25.72
CA PHE A 3 -44.45 -34.21 25.63
C PHE A 3 -44.35 -33.47 24.29
N THR A 4 -44.36 -32.16 24.34
CA THR A 4 -44.08 -31.29 23.18
C THR A 4 -42.57 -31.09 23.11
N ALA A 5 -41.95 -31.70 22.12
CA ALA A 5 -40.54 -31.51 21.80
C ALA A 5 -40.36 -30.10 21.18
N MET A 6 -39.69 -29.24 21.89
CA MET A 6 -39.31 -27.87 21.44
C MET A 6 -37.97 -28.01 20.66
N PHE A 7 -38.08 -28.04 19.33
CA PHE A 7 -36.91 -27.91 18.46
C PHE A 7 -36.36 -26.50 18.50
N GLY A 8 -35.32 -26.34 19.28
CA GLY A 8 -34.51 -25.12 19.25
C GLY A 8 -33.69 -25.05 17.98
N ALA A 9 -34.09 -24.23 17.01
CA ALA A 9 -33.27 -23.88 15.87
C ALA A 9 -32.10 -23.05 16.34
N VAL A 10 -30.92 -23.64 16.44
CA VAL A 10 -29.65 -22.92 16.60
C VAL A 10 -29.35 -22.29 15.24
N VAL A 11 -29.68 -21.03 15.09
CA VAL A 11 -29.22 -20.21 13.97
C VAL A 11 -27.72 -19.99 14.16
N LEU A 12 -26.90 -20.79 13.52
CA LEU A 12 -25.49 -20.51 13.33
C LEU A 12 -25.40 -19.28 12.41
N ILE A 13 -25.30 -18.09 13.04
CA ILE A 13 -24.81 -16.90 12.34
C ILE A 13 -23.33 -17.20 12.09
N ALA A 14 -23.02 -17.76 10.92
CA ALA A 14 -21.68 -17.75 10.39
C ALA A 14 -21.32 -16.25 10.19
N ALA A 15 -20.73 -15.64 11.19
CA ALA A 15 -20.01 -14.39 11.02
C ALA A 15 -19.01 -14.69 9.90
N MET A 16 -19.24 -14.11 8.72
CA MET A 16 -18.21 -14.06 7.67
C MET A 16 -17.07 -13.26 8.28
N ALA A 17 -16.19 -13.97 9.00
CA ALA A 17 -14.96 -13.42 9.46
C ALA A 17 -14.16 -13.08 8.18
N TRP A 18 -14.05 -11.81 7.87
CA TRP A 18 -13.07 -11.32 6.91
C TRP A 18 -11.73 -11.88 7.39
N ALA A 19 -11.12 -12.73 6.58
CA ALA A 19 -9.87 -13.34 6.99
C ALA A 19 -8.83 -12.23 7.16
N ASP A 20 -8.11 -12.27 8.30
CA ASP A 20 -6.99 -11.37 8.54
C ASP A 20 -5.84 -11.75 7.62
N MET A 21 -5.02 -10.79 7.20
CA MET A 21 -3.85 -11.06 6.35
C MET A 21 -2.62 -10.33 6.87
N THR A 22 -1.52 -11.06 6.98
CA THR A 22 -0.19 -10.48 7.21
C THR A 22 0.68 -10.73 6.00
N VAL A 23 1.26 -9.67 5.44
CA VAL A 23 2.22 -9.73 4.33
C VAL A 23 3.54 -9.19 4.81
N VAL A 24 4.61 -9.98 4.69
CA VAL A 24 5.98 -9.54 4.92
C VAL A 24 6.67 -9.38 3.58
N GLN A 25 7.28 -8.23 3.34
CA GLN A 25 8.00 -7.94 2.11
C GLN A 25 9.30 -7.18 2.35
N ASN A 26 10.29 -7.43 1.53
CA ASN A 26 11.53 -6.66 1.50
C ASN A 26 11.48 -5.64 0.37
N VAL A 27 11.93 -4.43 0.66
CA VAL A 27 12.12 -3.36 -0.32
C VAL A 27 13.58 -2.96 -0.31
N GLU A 28 14.24 -3.08 -1.45
CA GLU A 28 15.62 -2.66 -1.67
C GLU A 28 15.64 -1.42 -2.56
N SER A 29 16.44 -0.43 -2.21
CA SER A 29 16.62 0.78 -3.02
C SER A 29 18.07 1.21 -3.07
N SER A 30 18.52 1.62 -4.25
CA SER A 30 19.85 2.20 -4.47
C SER A 30 19.84 3.73 -4.48
N LEU A 31 18.74 4.38 -4.08
CA LEU A 31 18.57 5.83 -4.19
C LEU A 31 19.51 6.62 -3.28
N THR A 32 19.77 6.13 -2.07
CA THR A 32 20.40 6.90 -1.00
C THR A 32 21.85 6.54 -0.72
N SER A 33 22.37 5.44 -1.28
CA SER A 33 23.74 4.97 -0.98
C SER A 33 24.35 4.17 -2.12
N ALA A 34 25.69 4.05 -2.11
CA ALA A 34 26.44 3.18 -3.02
C ALA A 34 26.10 1.69 -2.82
N LYS A 35 25.57 1.32 -1.64
CA LYS A 35 25.03 -0.01 -1.34
C LYS A 35 23.52 0.08 -1.20
N PRO A 36 22.75 -0.84 -1.82
CA PRO A 36 21.30 -0.88 -1.64
C PRO A 36 20.95 -0.99 -0.17
N THR A 37 19.94 -0.20 0.24
CA THR A 37 19.35 -0.30 1.59
C THR A 37 18.15 -1.21 1.51
N THR A 38 18.08 -2.18 2.42
CA THR A 38 16.92 -3.09 2.53
C THR A 38 16.06 -2.69 3.70
N ILE A 39 14.78 -2.50 3.43
CA ILE A 39 13.72 -2.26 4.42
C ILE A 39 12.78 -3.46 4.40
N THR A 40 12.53 -4.06 5.56
CA THR A 40 11.47 -5.06 5.70
C THR A 40 10.19 -4.36 6.11
N MET A 41 9.15 -4.54 5.32
CA MET A 41 7.81 -4.05 5.60
C MET A 41 6.92 -5.21 6.03
N THR A 42 6.26 -5.07 7.18
CA THR A 42 5.22 -6.01 7.62
C THR A 42 3.88 -5.30 7.57
N MET A 43 3.00 -5.74 6.69
CA MET A 43 1.65 -5.22 6.54
C MET A 43 0.66 -6.19 7.20
N LEU A 44 -0.09 -5.70 8.18
CA LEU A 44 -1.18 -6.41 8.84
C LEU A 44 -2.50 -5.79 8.39
N ILE A 45 -3.42 -6.62 7.91
CA ILE A 45 -4.70 -6.18 7.34
C ILE A 45 -5.83 -6.91 8.06
N LYS A 46 -6.83 -6.14 8.51
CA LYS A 46 -8.06 -6.64 9.11
C LYS A 46 -9.24 -5.76 8.69
N GLY A 47 -10.11 -6.28 7.86
CA GLY A 47 -11.23 -5.53 7.29
C GLY A 47 -10.77 -4.28 6.53
N GLN A 48 -11.12 -3.10 7.00
CA GLN A 48 -10.74 -1.82 6.42
C GLN A 48 -9.57 -1.12 7.15
N LYS A 49 -8.87 -1.86 8.02
CA LYS A 49 -7.71 -1.36 8.75
C LYS A 49 -6.44 -2.05 8.29
N ALA A 50 -5.37 -1.27 8.18
CA ALA A 50 -4.04 -1.81 7.96
C ALA A 50 -3.03 -1.15 8.89
N LYS A 51 -2.04 -1.94 9.32
CA LYS A 51 -0.83 -1.45 9.96
C LYS A 51 0.36 -1.85 9.10
N ILE A 52 1.29 -0.93 8.89
CA ILE A 52 2.54 -1.20 8.19
C ILE A 52 3.67 -0.84 9.14
N ASP A 53 4.48 -1.83 9.49
CA ASP A 53 5.70 -1.65 10.27
C ASP A 53 6.93 -1.69 9.36
N PHE A 54 7.88 -0.79 9.59
CA PHE A 54 9.13 -0.67 8.81
C PHE A 54 10.32 -1.08 9.68
N LYS A 55 11.19 -1.94 9.17
CA LYS A 55 12.44 -2.35 9.82
C LYS A 55 13.62 -2.13 8.89
N PRO A 56 14.77 -1.61 9.36
CA PRO A 56 15.12 -1.32 10.76
C PRO A 56 14.54 -0.01 11.31
N GLU A 57 13.82 0.78 10.50
CA GLU A 57 13.28 2.04 10.96
C GLU A 57 12.21 1.83 12.02
N PRO A 58 12.27 2.51 13.18
CA PRO A 58 11.26 2.39 14.23
C PRO A 58 10.02 3.24 13.90
N ARG A 59 9.38 2.94 12.79
CA ARG A 59 8.19 3.65 12.27
C ARG A 59 7.09 2.69 11.92
N SER A 60 5.85 3.17 12.06
CA SER A 60 4.66 2.46 11.61
C SER A 60 3.68 3.42 10.95
N SER A 61 2.81 2.87 10.11
CA SER A 61 1.64 3.57 9.58
C SER A 61 0.39 2.80 9.93
N LEU A 62 -0.64 3.50 10.45
CA LEU A 62 -1.99 2.94 10.61
C LEU A 62 -2.90 3.58 9.58
N ILE A 63 -3.62 2.77 8.84
CA ILE A 63 -4.59 3.19 7.84
C ILE A 63 -5.96 2.68 8.29
N ASP A 64 -6.93 3.56 8.42
CA ASP A 64 -8.32 3.24 8.68
C ASP A 64 -9.16 3.84 7.54
N LEU A 65 -9.54 2.98 6.59
CA LEU A 65 -10.32 3.39 5.43
C LEU A 65 -11.74 3.78 5.81
N GLN A 66 -12.30 3.16 6.85
CA GLN A 66 -13.64 3.49 7.34
C GLN A 66 -13.66 4.87 8.01
N ALA A 67 -12.65 5.17 8.82
CA ALA A 67 -12.52 6.48 9.46
C ALA A 67 -11.95 7.54 8.52
N GLY A 68 -11.48 7.16 7.33
CA GLY A 68 -10.85 8.07 6.37
C GLY A 68 -9.54 8.68 6.88
N LYS A 69 -8.75 7.93 7.66
CA LYS A 69 -7.56 8.44 8.35
C LYS A 69 -6.32 7.59 8.11
N ILE A 70 -5.18 8.27 8.12
CA ILE A 70 -3.85 7.65 8.19
C ILE A 70 -3.09 8.28 9.35
N SER A 71 -2.41 7.44 10.15
CA SER A 71 -1.55 7.87 11.25
C SER A 71 -0.13 7.41 10.98
N LEU A 72 0.81 8.34 10.92
CA LEU A 72 2.23 8.06 10.79
C LEU A 72 2.87 8.14 12.18
N ILE A 73 3.45 7.04 12.64
CA ILE A 73 3.95 6.85 13.99
C ILE A 73 5.47 6.76 13.96
N ASP A 74 6.13 7.63 14.71
CA ASP A 74 7.56 7.53 14.99
C ASP A 74 7.75 7.01 16.42
N HIS A 75 8.27 5.79 16.53
CA HIS A 75 8.45 5.12 17.82
C HIS A 75 9.69 5.64 18.58
N THR A 76 10.63 6.28 17.89
CA THR A 76 11.82 6.88 18.54
C THR A 76 11.43 8.11 19.33
N THR A 77 10.63 8.98 18.73
CA THR A 77 10.21 10.25 19.34
C THR A 77 8.87 10.13 20.08
N GLN A 78 8.20 8.98 20.00
CA GLN A 78 6.85 8.75 20.52
C GLN A 78 5.85 9.80 20.01
N GLN A 79 5.92 10.09 18.72
CA GLN A 79 5.06 11.05 18.06
C GLN A 79 4.18 10.37 17.02
N VAL A 80 2.99 10.93 16.83
CA VAL A 80 2.07 10.50 15.80
C VAL A 80 1.53 11.71 15.03
N MET A 81 1.61 11.62 13.71
CA MET A 81 0.98 12.57 12.82
C MET A 81 -0.27 11.92 12.24
N VAL A 82 -1.43 12.53 12.44
CA VAL A 82 -2.70 12.05 11.91
C VAL A 82 -3.15 12.99 10.79
N MET A 83 -3.51 12.41 9.64
CA MET A 83 -4.05 13.14 8.51
C MET A 83 -5.27 12.42 7.93
N SER A 84 -6.13 13.13 7.23
CA SER A 84 -7.20 12.49 6.47
C SER A 84 -6.64 11.84 5.19
N LEU A 85 -7.33 10.82 4.69
CA LEU A 85 -6.97 10.21 3.40
C LEU A 85 -7.07 11.23 2.26
N ASP A 86 -7.98 12.20 2.35
CA ASP A 86 -8.10 13.27 1.35
C ASP A 86 -6.90 14.22 1.38
N GLN A 87 -6.41 14.61 2.57
CA GLN A 87 -5.18 15.39 2.71
C GLN A 87 -3.98 14.64 2.13
N MET A 88 -3.90 13.32 2.38
CA MET A 88 -2.86 12.49 1.79
C MET A 88 -2.96 12.45 0.26
N LYS A 89 -4.16 12.24 -0.31
CA LYS A 89 -4.39 12.27 -1.75
C LYS A 89 -3.97 13.61 -2.38
N GLN A 90 -4.31 14.73 -1.75
CA GLN A 90 -3.91 16.07 -2.20
C GLN A 90 -2.40 16.26 -2.17
N ALA A 91 -1.75 15.81 -1.07
CA ALA A 91 -0.28 15.86 -0.96
C ALA A 91 0.40 15.03 -2.06
N MET A 92 -0.13 13.83 -2.34
CA MET A 92 0.40 12.96 -3.41
C MET A 92 0.16 13.57 -4.80
N GLU A 93 -0.98 14.22 -5.04
CA GLU A 93 -1.26 14.91 -6.30
C GLU A 93 -0.27 16.07 -6.53
N MET A 94 -0.02 16.88 -5.51
CA MET A 94 0.97 17.97 -5.61
C MET A 94 2.39 17.43 -5.82
N ALA A 95 2.79 16.41 -5.06
CA ALA A 95 4.10 15.76 -5.22
C ALA A 95 4.22 15.11 -6.60
N GLY A 96 3.17 14.42 -7.07
CA GLY A 96 3.12 13.81 -8.39
C GLY A 96 3.27 14.83 -9.52
N LYS A 97 2.61 15.97 -9.44
CA LYS A 97 2.76 17.07 -10.39
C LYS A 97 4.20 17.63 -10.40
N ALA A 98 4.83 17.74 -9.22
CA ALA A 98 6.19 18.22 -9.09
C ALA A 98 7.23 17.21 -9.62
N MET A 99 7.03 15.91 -9.35
CA MET A 99 7.99 14.85 -9.69
C MET A 99 7.85 14.33 -11.13
N LEU A 100 6.62 14.23 -11.65
CA LEU A 100 6.36 13.61 -12.94
C LEU A 100 6.50 14.57 -14.13
N GLY A 101 6.65 15.88 -13.88
CA GLY A 101 6.80 16.88 -14.95
C GLY A 101 5.67 16.78 -15.99
N LYS A 102 6.02 16.92 -17.27
CA LYS A 102 5.11 16.58 -18.37
C LYS A 102 4.92 15.07 -18.35
N LYS A 103 3.71 14.61 -18.03
CA LYS A 103 3.32 13.20 -17.91
C LYS A 103 3.86 12.37 -19.09
N GLY A 104 4.98 11.69 -18.89
CA GLY A 104 5.44 10.69 -19.83
C GLY A 104 4.36 9.62 -19.95
N LYS A 105 3.95 9.29 -21.17
CA LYS A 105 3.02 8.19 -21.39
C LYS A 105 3.67 6.90 -20.92
N MET A 106 3.04 6.22 -19.98
CA MET A 106 3.43 4.88 -19.58
C MET A 106 2.60 3.86 -20.33
N SER A 107 3.20 2.76 -20.72
CA SER A 107 2.53 1.60 -21.29
C SER A 107 2.66 0.41 -20.36
N ILE A 108 1.64 -0.46 -20.32
CA ILE A 108 1.66 -1.73 -19.63
C ILE A 108 1.49 -2.85 -20.66
N LYS A 109 2.29 -3.91 -20.48
CA LYS A 109 2.20 -5.12 -21.29
C LYS A 109 2.20 -6.34 -20.38
N LYS A 110 1.11 -7.11 -20.40
CA LYS A 110 1.10 -8.46 -19.86
C LYS A 110 1.98 -9.33 -20.76
N THR A 111 2.97 -10.02 -20.20
CA THR A 111 3.87 -10.90 -20.95
C THR A 111 3.45 -12.37 -20.78
N GLU A 112 4.05 -13.25 -21.57
CA GLU A 112 3.90 -14.70 -21.41
C GLU A 112 4.87 -15.29 -20.38
N ASN A 113 5.75 -14.48 -19.81
CA ASN A 113 6.71 -14.94 -18.83
C ASN A 113 6.02 -15.34 -17.53
N ILE A 114 6.30 -16.55 -17.09
CA ILE A 114 5.82 -17.10 -15.82
C ILE A 114 7.03 -17.61 -15.05
N LYS A 115 7.07 -17.29 -13.75
CA LYS A 115 8.05 -17.88 -12.81
C LYS A 115 7.41 -18.13 -11.45
N THR A 116 8.00 -19.03 -10.68
CA THR A 116 7.63 -19.26 -9.28
C THR A 116 8.51 -18.42 -8.38
N ILE A 117 7.89 -17.58 -7.53
CA ILE A 117 8.57 -16.72 -6.55
C ILE A 117 7.99 -17.05 -5.18
N LYS A 118 8.82 -17.50 -4.24
CA LYS A 118 8.36 -17.89 -2.88
C LYS A 118 7.16 -18.85 -2.87
N GLY A 119 7.09 -19.76 -3.83
CA GLY A 119 5.98 -20.71 -3.97
C GLY A 119 4.77 -20.20 -4.76
N PHE A 120 4.73 -18.92 -5.12
CA PHE A 120 3.65 -18.31 -5.91
C PHE A 120 3.96 -18.38 -7.40
N LYS A 121 3.02 -18.88 -8.21
CA LYS A 121 3.11 -18.83 -9.67
C LYS A 121 2.78 -17.41 -10.14
N CYS A 122 3.77 -16.70 -10.65
CA CYS A 122 3.64 -15.29 -11.00
C CYS A 122 3.78 -15.08 -12.50
N ARG A 123 2.94 -14.21 -13.06
CA ARG A 123 3.05 -13.69 -14.43
C ARG A 123 3.65 -12.30 -14.42
N GLU A 124 4.49 -12.02 -15.41
CA GLU A 124 5.12 -10.72 -15.57
C GLU A 124 4.22 -9.72 -16.26
N TYR A 125 4.16 -8.50 -15.72
CA TYR A 125 3.65 -7.29 -16.35
C TYR A 125 4.80 -6.29 -16.47
N LYS A 126 5.07 -5.81 -17.69
CA LYS A 126 6.07 -4.76 -17.94
C LYS A 126 5.42 -3.41 -18.07
N LEU A 127 5.93 -2.44 -17.32
CA LEU A 127 5.56 -1.04 -17.43
C LEU A 127 6.78 -0.27 -17.94
N VAL A 128 6.57 0.52 -18.99
CA VAL A 128 7.63 1.26 -19.66
C VAL A 128 7.16 2.68 -19.91
N SER A 129 7.96 3.65 -19.49
CA SER A 129 7.77 5.05 -19.88
C SER A 129 8.15 5.25 -21.34
N ALA A 130 7.38 6.06 -22.05
CA ALA A 130 7.70 6.48 -23.41
C ALA A 130 8.90 7.45 -23.47
N ASP A 131 9.27 8.06 -22.33
CA ASP A 131 10.36 9.02 -22.28
C ASP A 131 11.73 8.31 -22.32
N PRO A 132 12.72 8.80 -23.08
CA PRO A 132 14.07 8.26 -23.10
C PRO A 132 14.69 8.29 -21.70
N GLY A 133 15.08 7.12 -21.19
CA GLY A 133 15.60 6.99 -19.82
C GLY A 133 14.55 7.07 -18.71
N GLY A 134 13.25 7.04 -19.07
CA GLY A 134 12.15 6.98 -18.13
C GLY A 134 12.11 5.65 -17.35
N MET A 135 11.13 5.56 -16.47
CA MET A 135 10.97 4.40 -15.59
C MET A 135 10.64 3.13 -16.39
N GLN A 136 11.33 2.05 -16.06
CA GLN A 136 11.01 0.69 -16.48
C GLN A 136 10.73 -0.15 -15.24
N MET A 137 9.66 -0.94 -15.29
CA MET A 137 9.22 -1.75 -14.16
C MET A 137 8.75 -3.11 -14.65
N SER A 138 9.18 -4.17 -13.96
CA SER A 138 8.65 -5.53 -14.10
C SER A 138 7.93 -5.91 -12.83
N CYS A 139 6.62 -6.12 -12.91
CA CYS A 139 5.77 -6.55 -11.81
C CYS A 139 5.40 -8.02 -12.00
N TRP A 140 5.61 -8.82 -10.97
CA TRP A 140 5.29 -10.24 -10.94
C TRP A 140 4.04 -10.46 -10.12
N MET A 141 2.95 -10.78 -10.81
CA MET A 141 1.61 -10.90 -10.24
C MET A 141 1.22 -12.37 -10.09
N ALA A 142 0.84 -12.80 -8.88
CA ALA A 142 0.20 -14.07 -8.65
C ALA A 142 -1.31 -13.91 -8.90
N GLU A 143 -1.77 -14.35 -10.09
CA GLU A 143 -3.15 -14.14 -10.56
C GLU A 143 -4.15 -15.08 -9.86
N ASP A 144 -3.66 -16.15 -9.27
CA ASP A 144 -4.43 -17.21 -8.58
C ASP A 144 -4.45 -17.06 -7.05
N VAL A 145 -3.75 -16.08 -6.50
CA VAL A 145 -3.79 -15.79 -5.06
C VAL A 145 -5.10 -15.06 -4.75
N ASP A 146 -5.94 -15.67 -3.93
CA ASP A 146 -7.09 -14.99 -3.35
C ASP A 146 -6.62 -13.94 -2.33
N ALA A 147 -6.84 -12.68 -2.66
CA ALA A 147 -6.42 -11.53 -1.87
C ALA A 147 -7.62 -10.61 -1.57
N LYS A 148 -8.80 -11.20 -1.31
CA LYS A 148 -10.04 -10.46 -1.00
C LYS A 148 -9.86 -9.52 0.19
N GLU A 149 -9.03 -9.90 1.14
CA GLU A 149 -8.71 -9.09 2.32
C GLU A 149 -8.04 -7.76 1.93
N MET A 150 -7.32 -7.74 0.82
CA MET A 150 -6.68 -6.53 0.29
C MET A 150 -7.61 -5.68 -0.58
N GLU A 151 -8.80 -6.14 -0.92
CA GLU A 151 -9.68 -5.46 -1.87
C GLU A 151 -9.99 -4.00 -1.48
N PRO A 152 -10.31 -3.65 -0.21
CA PRO A 152 -10.52 -2.26 0.17
C PRO A 152 -9.29 -1.38 -0.08
N PHE A 153 -8.09 -1.93 0.19
CA PHE A 153 -6.82 -1.22 -0.01
C PHE A 153 -6.44 -1.15 -1.48
N ARG A 154 -6.78 -2.16 -2.26
CA ARG A 154 -6.62 -2.15 -3.72
C ARG A 154 -7.47 -1.06 -4.36
N LEU A 155 -8.73 -0.94 -3.97
CA LEU A 155 -9.62 0.12 -4.46
C LEU A 155 -9.08 1.50 -4.10
N PHE A 156 -8.62 1.68 -2.86
CA PHE A 156 -7.96 2.93 -2.45
C PHE A 156 -6.69 3.21 -3.28
N ALA A 157 -5.83 2.22 -3.50
CA ALA A 157 -4.63 2.36 -4.32
C ALA A 157 -4.96 2.70 -5.78
N MET A 158 -6.05 2.15 -6.33
CA MET A 158 -6.53 2.48 -7.66
C MET A 158 -7.00 3.94 -7.77
N ASP A 159 -7.68 4.46 -6.75
CA ASP A 159 -8.07 5.87 -6.71
C ASP A 159 -6.85 6.79 -6.70
N VAL A 160 -5.83 6.46 -5.90
CA VAL A 160 -4.55 7.16 -5.90
C VAL A 160 -3.87 7.07 -7.28
N ALA A 161 -3.86 5.90 -7.90
CA ALA A 161 -3.28 5.70 -9.23
C ALA A 161 -3.97 6.58 -10.30
N LYS A 162 -5.30 6.73 -10.24
CA LYS A 162 -6.06 7.64 -11.12
C LYS A 162 -5.63 9.10 -10.92
N ILE A 163 -5.53 9.55 -9.66
CA ILE A 163 -5.06 10.91 -9.32
C ILE A 163 -3.67 11.17 -9.93
N LEU A 164 -2.78 10.17 -9.88
CA LEU A 164 -1.44 10.25 -10.46
C LEU A 164 -1.42 10.02 -11.98
N GLY A 165 -2.57 9.78 -12.63
CA GLY A 165 -2.67 9.49 -14.05
C GLY A 165 -2.05 8.15 -14.44
N GLN A 166 -2.04 7.18 -13.53
CA GLN A 166 -1.50 5.83 -13.69
C GLN A 166 -2.61 4.77 -13.78
N GLU A 167 -3.72 5.11 -14.43
CA GLU A 167 -4.89 4.22 -14.56
C GLU A 167 -4.56 2.85 -15.17
N MET A 168 -3.46 2.76 -15.96
CA MET A 168 -3.01 1.49 -16.50
C MET A 168 -2.72 0.42 -15.43
N LEU A 169 -2.38 0.83 -14.20
CA LEU A 169 -2.12 -0.11 -13.09
C LEU A 169 -3.36 -0.93 -12.74
N THR A 170 -4.56 -0.45 -13.07
CA THR A 170 -5.82 -1.18 -12.87
C THR A 170 -5.94 -2.43 -13.74
N GLN A 171 -5.11 -2.55 -14.79
CA GLN A 171 -5.11 -3.71 -15.69
C GLN A 171 -4.34 -4.90 -15.10
N MET A 172 -3.54 -4.70 -14.04
CA MET A 172 -2.84 -5.78 -13.38
C MET A 172 -3.82 -6.58 -12.51
N LYS A 173 -3.81 -7.91 -12.69
CA LYS A 173 -4.68 -8.83 -11.95
C LYS A 173 -3.88 -9.62 -10.92
N GLY A 174 -4.51 -9.93 -9.79
CA GLY A 174 -3.91 -10.72 -8.72
C GLY A 174 -3.11 -9.89 -7.72
N MET A 175 -2.27 -10.57 -6.95
CA MET A 175 -1.41 -9.98 -5.93
C MET A 175 0.01 -9.80 -6.46
N MET A 176 0.59 -8.62 -6.26
CA MET A 176 2.00 -8.37 -6.61
C MET A 176 2.91 -9.08 -5.60
N ILE A 177 3.72 -10.01 -6.11
CA ILE A 177 4.68 -10.79 -5.30
C ILE A 177 6.09 -10.22 -5.40
N ALA A 178 6.46 -9.70 -6.56
CA ALA A 178 7.74 -9.01 -6.71
C ALA A 178 7.63 -7.89 -7.73
N MET A 179 8.51 -6.92 -7.59
CA MET A 179 8.66 -5.80 -8.51
C MET A 179 10.14 -5.43 -8.61
N ASP A 180 10.63 -5.29 -9.83
CA ASP A 180 11.92 -4.69 -10.12
C ASP A 180 11.67 -3.40 -10.92
N SER A 181 12.24 -2.28 -10.49
CA SER A 181 12.16 -1.04 -11.25
C SER A 181 13.53 -0.38 -11.41
N THR A 182 13.68 0.26 -12.56
CA THR A 182 14.88 1.05 -12.90
C THR A 182 14.43 2.39 -13.43
N MET A 183 15.03 3.47 -12.93
CA MET A 183 14.79 4.82 -13.42
C MET A 183 16.08 5.63 -13.38
N LYS A 184 16.19 6.65 -14.22
CA LYS A 184 17.27 7.63 -14.12
C LYS A 184 16.80 8.82 -13.30
N SER A 185 17.53 9.16 -12.25
CA SER A 185 17.30 10.35 -11.43
C SER A 185 18.61 11.13 -11.31
N GLN A 186 18.61 12.39 -11.70
CA GLN A 186 19.80 13.25 -11.66
C GLN A 186 21.03 12.63 -12.34
N GLY A 187 20.82 11.96 -13.49
CA GLY A 187 21.88 11.29 -14.24
C GLY A 187 22.38 9.96 -13.68
N LYS A 188 21.87 9.53 -12.51
CA LYS A 188 22.19 8.23 -11.89
C LYS A 188 21.06 7.24 -12.14
N GLU A 189 21.45 5.97 -12.32
CA GLU A 189 20.48 4.87 -12.38
C GLU A 189 20.08 4.49 -10.94
N VAL A 190 18.79 4.52 -10.69
CA VAL A 190 18.18 4.10 -9.42
C VAL A 190 17.44 2.79 -9.65
N LYS A 191 17.80 1.77 -8.88
CA LYS A 191 17.13 0.47 -8.90
C LYS A 191 16.36 0.29 -7.61
N ASN A 192 15.11 -0.17 -7.76
CA ASN A 192 14.32 -0.60 -6.61
C ASN A 192 13.82 -2.01 -6.87
N ARG A 193 13.78 -2.81 -5.82
CA ARG A 193 13.24 -4.16 -5.82
C ARG A 193 12.31 -4.32 -4.63
N LEU A 194 11.17 -4.93 -4.88
CA LEU A 194 10.22 -5.36 -3.85
C LEU A 194 10.01 -6.86 -4.02
N GLU A 195 10.01 -7.61 -2.92
CA GLU A 195 9.71 -9.04 -2.93
C GLU A 195 8.96 -9.43 -1.67
N VAL A 196 7.80 -10.06 -1.84
CA VAL A 196 7.02 -10.67 -0.76
C VAL A 196 7.79 -11.89 -0.24
N GLN A 197 8.02 -11.92 1.07
CA GLN A 197 8.71 -13.01 1.75
C GLN A 197 7.73 -14.06 2.28
N SER A 198 6.58 -13.62 2.80
CA SER A 198 5.55 -14.52 3.32
C SER A 198 4.19 -13.85 3.34
N ILE A 199 3.15 -14.68 3.28
CA ILE A 199 1.75 -14.31 3.49
C ILE A 199 1.17 -15.26 4.53
N SER A 200 0.50 -14.73 5.54
CA SER A 200 -0.18 -15.49 6.59
C SER A 200 -1.62 -15.01 6.74
N ARG A 201 -2.52 -15.92 7.09
CA ARG A 201 -3.93 -15.65 7.41
C ARG A 201 -4.27 -15.96 8.87
N ALA A 202 -3.29 -15.86 9.75
CA ALA A 202 -3.51 -15.96 11.19
C ALA A 202 -4.31 -14.76 11.70
N ALA A 203 -5.17 -14.99 12.70
CA ALA A 203 -5.98 -13.94 13.30
C ALA A 203 -5.09 -12.83 13.90
N ILE A 204 -5.49 -11.58 13.70
CA ILE A 204 -4.81 -10.38 14.18
C ILE A 204 -5.66 -9.73 15.27
N ALA A 205 -5.05 -9.43 16.43
CA ALA A 205 -5.72 -8.75 17.52
C ALA A 205 -6.06 -7.29 17.14
N ASP A 206 -7.23 -6.80 17.54
CA ASP A 206 -7.66 -5.41 17.26
C ASP A 206 -6.73 -4.37 17.89
N SER A 207 -6.10 -4.72 19.01
CA SER A 207 -5.13 -3.88 19.72
C SER A 207 -3.90 -3.50 18.86
N VAL A 208 -3.64 -4.23 17.78
CA VAL A 208 -2.55 -3.93 16.85
C VAL A 208 -2.81 -2.62 16.08
N PHE A 209 -4.09 -2.26 15.87
CA PHE A 209 -4.51 -1.11 15.06
C PHE A 209 -4.81 0.15 15.89
N VAL A 210 -4.26 0.24 17.10
CA VAL A 210 -4.39 1.43 17.96
C VAL A 210 -3.06 2.15 18.10
N ILE A 211 -3.14 3.46 18.22
CA ILE A 211 -1.98 4.29 18.55
C ILE A 211 -1.56 3.95 19.99
N PRO A 212 -0.26 3.67 20.25
CA PRO A 212 0.19 3.35 21.60
C PRO A 212 -0.06 4.49 22.59
N VAL A 213 -0.39 4.16 23.83
CA VAL A 213 -0.60 5.16 24.88
C VAL A 213 0.67 5.97 25.14
N GLY A 214 0.53 7.26 25.40
CA GLY A 214 1.64 8.17 25.69
C GLY A 214 2.27 8.84 24.47
N TYR A 215 1.82 8.50 23.26
CA TYR A 215 2.30 9.17 22.05
C TYR A 215 1.67 10.55 21.89
N LYS A 216 2.52 11.54 21.55
CA LYS A 216 2.09 12.93 21.33
C LYS A 216 1.59 13.10 19.90
N SER A 217 0.36 13.61 19.76
CA SER A 217 -0.16 13.97 18.44
C SER A 217 0.54 15.24 17.93
N LEU A 218 1.03 15.18 16.69
CA LEU A 218 1.50 16.35 15.95
C LEU A 218 0.37 16.81 15.04
N GLU A 219 -0.05 18.05 15.19
CA GLU A 219 -0.94 18.68 14.23
C GLU A 219 -0.15 18.99 12.96
N MET A 220 -0.65 18.54 11.81
CA MET A 220 -0.10 19.03 10.55
C MET A 220 -0.47 20.50 10.40
N PRO A 221 0.50 21.39 10.08
CA PRO A 221 0.14 22.74 9.63
C PRO A 221 -0.88 22.62 8.49
N ALA A 222 -1.96 23.39 8.56
CA ALA A 222 -2.91 23.46 7.46
C ALA A 222 -2.15 23.75 6.17
N MET A 223 -2.15 22.84 5.21
CA MET A 223 -1.56 23.11 3.90
C MET A 223 -2.33 24.29 3.30
N PRO A 224 -1.64 25.38 2.87
CA PRO A 224 -2.34 26.47 2.22
C PRO A 224 -3.08 25.94 1.01
N LEU A 225 -4.38 26.16 0.97
CA LEU A 225 -5.19 25.80 -0.21
C LEU A 225 -4.60 26.57 -1.41
N PRO A 226 -4.43 25.93 -2.57
CA PRO A 226 -3.80 26.55 -3.76
C PRO A 226 -4.53 27.80 -4.29
N ASN A 227 -5.67 28.17 -3.74
CA ASN A 227 -6.51 29.30 -4.14
C ASN A 227 -6.63 30.44 -3.11
N SER A 228 -5.86 30.43 -2.02
CA SER A 228 -5.80 31.61 -1.16
C SER A 228 -4.76 32.60 -1.68
N ALA A 229 -5.01 33.16 -2.86
CA ALA A 229 -4.34 34.40 -3.25
C ALA A 229 -4.68 35.46 -2.18
N PRO A 230 -3.70 36.17 -1.60
CA PRO A 230 -3.98 37.25 -0.68
C PRO A 230 -4.86 38.29 -1.38
N PRO A 231 -5.80 38.91 -0.69
CA PRO A 231 -6.62 39.95 -1.29
C PRO A 231 -5.69 41.05 -1.79
N VAL A 232 -5.78 41.31 -3.09
CA VAL A 232 -5.06 42.44 -3.71
C VAL A 232 -5.57 43.71 -3.05
N LYS A 233 -4.68 44.43 -2.35
CA LYS A 233 -4.96 45.76 -1.82
C LYS A 233 -4.91 46.80 -2.93
#